data_b1f73c509c7a2721247553f54a8f4082
#
_entry.id   b1f73c509c7a2721247553f54a8f4082
#
_cell.length_a   1.000
_cell.length_b   1.000
_cell.length_c   1.000
_cell.angle_alpha   90.00
_cell.angle_beta   90.00
_cell.angle_gamma   90.00
#
_symmetry.space_group_name_H-M   'P 1'
#
loop_
_entity.id
_entity.type
_entity.pdbx_description
1 polymer ?
#
loop_
_entity_poly.entity_id
_entity_poly.type
_entity_poly.pdbx_seq_one_letter_code
_entity_poly.pdbx_strand_id
1 'polypeptide(L)'
;MKKILIVDDEPNIVMSLEYTFKKNNFEVFIARDGQEAIDFLKSIYPDIIILDVMMPMVDGYATLEHIKKDKNLTHTKVIFLSAKNKESDIQKGLDLGADAYLTKPFSVKKIVEQVMELI
;
A
#
# COMPACT_ATOMS: atom_id res chain seq x y z
N MET A 1 12.10 13.27 -5.85
CA MET A 1 11.96 12.26 -4.78
C MET A 1 10.66 11.50 -4.98
N LYS A 2 10.71 10.19 -4.98
CA LYS A 2 9.52 9.36 -5.11
C LYS A 2 8.68 9.43 -3.83
N LYS A 3 7.36 9.35 -3.99
CA LYS A 3 6.41 9.41 -2.88
C LYS A 3 5.81 8.03 -2.64
N ILE A 4 5.75 7.62 -1.38
CA ILE A 4 5.13 6.37 -0.96
C ILE A 4 4.09 6.65 0.12
N LEU A 5 2.91 6.03 -0.01
CA LEU A 5 1.89 6.05 1.03
C LEU A 5 1.82 4.66 1.66
N ILE A 6 1.95 4.61 2.97
CA ILE A 6 1.86 3.36 3.74
C ILE A 6 0.53 3.39 4.48
N VAL A 7 -0.32 2.39 4.21
CA VAL A 7 -1.66 2.29 4.80
C VAL A 7 -1.73 1.03 5.63
N ASP A 8 -1.62 1.18 6.94
CA ASP A 8 -1.62 0.06 7.88
C ASP A 8 -1.92 0.61 9.27
N ASP A 9 -2.65 -0.14 10.10
CA ASP A 9 -2.99 0.26 11.45
C ASP A 9 -2.05 -0.32 12.52
N GLU A 10 -1.09 -1.16 12.14
CA GLU A 10 -0.13 -1.75 13.07
C GLU A 10 1.10 -0.83 13.23
N PRO A 11 1.30 -0.22 14.41
CA PRO A 11 2.38 0.75 14.61
C PRO A 11 3.77 0.20 14.30
N ASN A 12 4.04 -1.05 14.66
CA ASN A 12 5.37 -1.64 14.43
C ASN A 12 5.69 -1.76 12.94
N ILE A 13 4.69 -2.13 12.14
CA ILE A 13 4.86 -2.24 10.68
C ILE A 13 5.07 -0.87 10.08
N VAL A 14 4.22 0.09 10.46
CA VAL A 14 4.31 1.47 9.97
C VAL A 14 5.70 2.06 10.27
N MET A 15 6.18 1.91 11.50
CA MET A 15 7.49 2.44 11.89
C MET A 15 8.63 1.82 11.09
N SER A 16 8.59 0.51 10.93
CA SER A 16 9.63 -0.22 10.20
C SER A 16 9.68 0.22 8.73
N LEU A 17 8.54 0.32 8.09
CA LEU A 17 8.46 0.72 6.69
C LEU A 17 8.82 2.20 6.51
N GLU A 18 8.35 3.05 7.40
CA GLU A 18 8.69 4.47 7.35
C GLU A 18 10.20 4.69 7.41
N TYR A 19 10.86 4.07 8.39
CA TYR A 19 12.30 4.14 8.53
C TYR A 19 13.01 3.68 7.25
N THR A 20 12.61 2.52 6.74
CA THR A 20 13.23 1.91 5.58
C THR A 20 13.10 2.77 4.33
N PHE A 21 11.91 3.29 4.07
CA PHE A 21 11.71 4.06 2.84
C PHE A 21 12.27 5.46 2.92
N LYS A 22 12.27 6.09 4.10
CA LYS A 22 13.00 7.34 4.28
C LYS A 22 14.49 7.17 4.02
N LYS A 23 15.06 6.06 4.49
CA LYS A 23 16.47 5.73 4.25
C LYS A 23 16.76 5.51 2.77
N ASN A 24 15.77 5.07 1.99
CA ASN A 24 15.89 4.86 0.55
C ASN A 24 15.45 6.09 -0.26
N ASN A 25 15.42 7.25 0.36
CA ASN A 25 15.13 8.54 -0.28
C ASN A 25 13.71 8.70 -0.81
N PHE A 26 12.74 8.08 -0.13
CA PHE A 26 11.33 8.31 -0.42
C PHE A 26 10.77 9.41 0.48
N GLU A 27 9.82 10.15 -0.04
CA GLU A 27 8.95 10.99 0.78
C GLU A 27 7.80 10.09 1.25
N VAL A 28 7.69 9.90 2.57
CA VAL A 28 6.80 8.90 3.15
C VAL A 28 5.57 9.56 3.77
N PHE A 29 4.41 9.07 3.39
CA PHE A 29 3.12 9.46 3.98
C PHE A 29 2.51 8.22 4.62
N ILE A 30 1.79 8.40 5.73
CA ILE A 30 1.22 7.31 6.51
C ILE A 30 -0.27 7.56 6.71
N ALA A 31 -1.08 6.55 6.41
CA ALA A 31 -2.49 6.51 6.74
C ALA A 31 -2.75 5.26 7.57
N ARG A 32 -3.61 5.38 8.57
CA ARG A 32 -3.87 4.27 9.49
C ARG A 32 -5.10 3.45 9.14
N ASP A 33 -5.88 3.93 8.19
CA ASP A 33 -7.04 3.21 7.69
C ASP A 33 -7.36 3.68 6.26
N GLY A 34 -8.35 3.02 5.66
CA GLY A 34 -8.71 3.31 4.28
C GLY A 34 -9.28 4.71 4.09
N GLN A 35 -10.00 5.24 5.08
CA GLN A 35 -10.56 6.58 4.97
C GLN A 35 -9.47 7.65 5.00
N GLU A 36 -8.48 7.52 5.90
CA GLU A 36 -7.33 8.42 5.91
C GLU A 36 -6.59 8.37 4.57
N ALA A 37 -6.42 7.17 4.02
CA ALA A 37 -5.77 7.02 2.72
C ALA A 37 -6.53 7.76 1.62
N ILE A 38 -7.84 7.58 1.56
CA ILE A 38 -8.67 8.26 0.58
C ILE A 38 -8.56 9.78 0.73
N ASP A 39 -8.54 10.26 1.97
CA ASP A 39 -8.41 11.70 2.25
C ASP A 39 -7.05 12.24 1.77
N PHE A 40 -5.97 11.51 2.02
CA PHE A 40 -4.65 11.89 1.48
C PHE A 40 -4.64 11.97 -0.03
N LEU A 41 -5.30 11.02 -0.68
CA LEU A 41 -5.27 10.90 -2.13
C LEU A 41 -6.07 11.99 -2.87
N LYS A 42 -6.77 12.85 -2.14
CA LYS A 42 -7.41 14.03 -2.72
C LYS A 42 -6.40 15.09 -3.14
N SER A 43 -5.24 15.11 -2.50
CA SER A 43 -4.23 16.15 -2.74
C SER A 43 -2.82 15.61 -2.97
N ILE A 44 -2.56 14.34 -2.69
CA ILE A 44 -1.24 13.72 -2.83
C ILE A 44 -1.37 12.55 -3.81
N TYR A 45 -0.48 12.50 -4.79
CA TYR A 45 -0.48 11.45 -5.80
C TYR A 45 0.80 10.64 -5.69
N PRO A 46 0.83 9.61 -4.82
CA PRO A 46 2.05 8.83 -4.61
C PRO A 46 2.42 8.00 -5.83
N ASP A 47 3.69 7.66 -5.92
CA ASP A 47 4.18 6.75 -6.94
C ASP A 47 3.79 5.32 -6.62
N ILE A 48 3.74 4.99 -5.32
CA ILE A 48 3.39 3.65 -4.85
C ILE A 48 2.67 3.71 -3.51
N ILE A 49 1.75 2.77 -3.32
CA ILE A 49 1.00 2.61 -2.08
C ILE A 49 1.21 1.19 -1.56
N ILE A 50 1.60 1.06 -0.29
CA ILE A 50 1.58 -0.22 0.42
C ILE A 50 0.32 -0.23 1.27
N LEU A 51 -0.54 -1.21 1.06
CA LEU A 51 -1.91 -1.20 1.55
C LEU A 51 -2.25 -2.51 2.25
N ASP A 52 -2.67 -2.42 3.52
CA ASP A 52 -3.19 -3.58 4.23
C ASP A 52 -4.63 -3.84 3.79
N VAL A 53 -5.02 -5.12 3.75
CA VAL A 53 -6.39 -5.52 3.42
C VAL A 53 -7.30 -5.36 4.63
N MET A 54 -6.84 -5.79 5.81
CA MET A 54 -7.67 -5.86 7.02
C MET A 54 -7.54 -4.59 7.85
N MET A 55 -8.44 -3.65 7.62
CA MET A 55 -8.49 -2.40 8.37
C MET A 55 -9.94 -2.09 8.75
N PRO A 56 -10.15 -1.36 9.89
CA PRO A 56 -11.50 -0.96 10.26
C PRO A 56 -12.10 0.04 9.26
N MET A 57 -13.41 0.13 9.22
CA MET A 57 -14.20 1.05 8.40
C MET A 57 -14.10 0.77 6.91
N VAL A 58 -13.08 1.28 6.22
CA VAL A 58 -12.88 1.03 4.78
C VAL A 58 -11.69 0.07 4.66
N ASP A 59 -11.94 -1.16 4.22
CA ASP A 59 -10.87 -2.14 4.08
C ASP A 59 -10.00 -1.87 2.84
N GLY A 60 -8.91 -2.66 2.72
CA GLY A 60 -7.96 -2.45 1.64
C GLY A 60 -8.54 -2.71 0.25
N TYR A 61 -9.45 -3.65 0.11
CA TYR A 61 -10.09 -3.91 -1.18
C TYR A 61 -10.92 -2.72 -1.64
N ALA A 62 -11.72 -2.16 -0.73
CA ALA A 62 -12.54 -0.98 -1.03
C ALA A 62 -11.66 0.24 -1.33
N THR A 63 -10.56 0.38 -0.61
CA THR A 63 -9.58 1.45 -0.85
C THR A 63 -8.97 1.32 -2.24
N LEU A 64 -8.59 0.12 -2.64
CA LEU A 64 -8.04 -0.12 -3.98
C LEU A 64 -9.05 0.21 -5.07
N GLU A 65 -10.32 -0.18 -4.88
CA GLU A 65 -11.37 0.17 -5.84
C GLU A 65 -11.48 1.67 -6.02
N HIS A 66 -11.41 2.42 -4.93
CA HIS A 66 -11.41 3.87 -4.99
C HIS A 66 -10.21 4.41 -5.79
N ILE A 67 -9.02 3.87 -5.53
CA ILE A 67 -7.80 4.28 -6.23
C ILE A 67 -7.93 4.03 -7.73
N LYS A 68 -8.45 2.88 -8.12
CA LYS A 68 -8.56 2.51 -9.54
C LYS A 68 -9.55 3.35 -10.32
N LYS A 69 -10.50 3.98 -9.63
CA LYS A 69 -11.48 4.88 -10.26
C LYS A 69 -10.98 6.31 -10.42
N ASP A 70 -9.88 6.67 -9.74
CA ASP A 70 -9.36 8.03 -9.77
C ASP A 70 -8.38 8.20 -10.92
N LYS A 71 -8.71 9.11 -11.85
CA LYS A 71 -7.89 9.39 -13.02
C LYS A 71 -6.51 9.95 -12.67
N ASN A 72 -6.41 10.62 -11.53
CA ASN A 72 -5.13 11.19 -11.06
C ASN A 72 -4.19 10.13 -10.53
N LEU A 73 -4.67 8.92 -10.29
CA LEU A 73 -3.90 7.82 -9.71
C LEU A 73 -3.62 6.70 -10.72
N THR A 74 -3.76 6.99 -12.01
CA THR A 74 -3.55 5.99 -13.08
C THR A 74 -2.16 5.36 -13.04
N HIS A 75 -1.14 6.13 -12.68
CA HIS A 75 0.25 5.65 -12.63
C HIS A 75 0.69 5.17 -11.24
N THR A 76 -0.18 5.26 -10.25
CA THR A 76 0.13 4.82 -8.89
C THR A 76 0.13 3.30 -8.83
N LYS A 77 1.23 2.71 -8.35
CA LYS A 77 1.32 1.27 -8.13
C LYS A 77 0.79 0.92 -6.74
N VAL A 78 0.18 -0.24 -6.60
CA VAL A 78 -0.38 -0.68 -5.32
C VAL A 78 0.13 -2.07 -4.99
N ILE A 79 0.72 -2.21 -3.79
CA ILE A 79 1.14 -3.49 -3.23
C ILE A 79 0.27 -3.75 -2.01
N PHE A 80 -0.46 -4.87 -2.00
CA PHE A 80 -1.09 -5.34 -0.76
C PHE A 80 -0.05 -5.98 0.13
N LEU A 81 -0.13 -5.71 1.44
CA LEU A 81 0.68 -6.33 2.46
C LEU A 81 -0.25 -6.74 3.57
N SER A 82 -0.55 -8.05 3.71
CA SER A 82 -1.61 -8.48 4.59
C SER A 82 -1.34 -9.84 5.24
N ALA A 83 -1.95 -10.04 6.42
CA ALA A 83 -1.99 -11.36 7.08
C ALA A 83 -2.93 -12.33 6.36
N LYS A 84 -3.81 -11.85 5.48
CA LYS A 84 -4.65 -12.72 4.66
C LYS A 84 -3.78 -13.39 3.59
N ASN A 85 -3.58 -14.71 3.75
CA ASN A 85 -2.61 -15.43 2.92
C ASN A 85 -3.20 -16.57 2.10
N LYS A 86 -4.52 -16.72 2.06
CA LYS A 86 -5.17 -17.74 1.24
C LYS A 86 -5.06 -17.36 -0.24
N GLU A 87 -4.97 -18.35 -1.11
CA GLU A 87 -4.93 -18.09 -2.54
C GLU A 87 -6.12 -17.26 -3.02
N SER A 88 -7.30 -17.48 -2.45
CA SER A 88 -8.48 -16.71 -2.79
C SER A 88 -8.36 -15.24 -2.41
N ASP A 89 -7.71 -14.93 -1.28
CA ASP A 89 -7.47 -13.56 -0.86
C ASP A 89 -6.50 -12.86 -1.81
N ILE A 90 -5.42 -13.55 -2.14
CA ILE A 90 -4.39 -13.03 -3.04
C ILE A 90 -4.96 -12.79 -4.42
N GLN A 91 -5.71 -13.76 -4.94
CA GLN A 91 -6.30 -13.65 -6.27
C GLN A 91 -7.31 -12.51 -6.33
N LYS A 92 -8.11 -12.34 -5.28
CA LYS A 92 -9.06 -11.23 -5.19
C LYS A 92 -8.35 -9.88 -5.29
N GLY A 93 -7.23 -9.72 -4.55
CA GLY A 93 -6.46 -8.49 -4.58
C GLY A 93 -5.88 -8.21 -5.96
N LEU A 94 -5.31 -9.23 -6.60
CA LEU A 94 -4.74 -9.08 -7.94
C LEU A 94 -5.82 -8.81 -8.99
N ASP A 95 -6.96 -9.47 -8.88
CA ASP A 95 -8.09 -9.27 -9.81
C ASP A 95 -8.67 -7.86 -9.70
N LEU A 96 -8.62 -7.26 -8.52
CA LEU A 96 -9.06 -5.88 -8.33
C LEU A 96 -8.04 -4.86 -8.87
N GLY A 97 -6.88 -5.32 -9.27
CA GLY A 97 -5.89 -4.48 -9.93
C GLY A 97 -4.65 -4.14 -9.11
N ALA A 98 -4.40 -4.83 -7.99
CA ALA A 98 -3.15 -4.66 -7.28
C ALA A 98 -1.99 -5.13 -8.14
N ASP A 99 -0.86 -4.44 -8.05
CA ASP A 99 0.34 -4.79 -8.82
C ASP A 99 1.12 -5.92 -8.17
N ALA A 100 0.96 -6.10 -6.86
CA ALA A 100 1.56 -7.22 -6.14
C ALA A 100 0.79 -7.49 -4.85
N TYR A 101 0.98 -8.67 -4.28
CA TYR A 101 0.38 -9.05 -3.02
C TYR A 101 1.45 -9.76 -2.18
N LEU A 102 1.83 -9.18 -1.06
CA LEU A 102 2.80 -9.75 -0.14
C LEU A 102 2.11 -10.11 1.17
N THR A 103 2.53 -11.21 1.79
CA THR A 103 1.88 -11.70 3.01
C THR A 103 2.73 -11.40 4.25
N LYS A 104 2.07 -11.18 5.38
CA LYS A 104 2.71 -11.05 6.70
C LYS A 104 2.89 -12.44 7.29
N PRO A 105 3.97 -12.73 8.01
CA PRO A 105 5.12 -11.86 8.25
C PRO A 105 5.95 -11.66 6.99
N PHE A 106 6.57 -10.48 6.87
CA PHE A 106 7.27 -10.11 5.65
C PHE A 106 8.76 -9.86 5.89
N SER A 107 9.53 -9.90 4.80
CA SER A 107 10.91 -9.43 4.78
C SER A 107 10.93 -7.99 4.26
N VAL A 108 11.52 -7.08 5.02
CA VAL A 108 11.68 -5.68 4.60
C VAL A 108 12.44 -5.61 3.27
N LYS A 109 13.45 -6.45 3.13
CA LYS A 109 14.23 -6.54 1.89
C LYS A 109 13.36 -6.87 0.68
N LYS A 110 12.44 -7.84 0.83
CA LYS A 110 11.53 -8.23 -0.25
C LYS A 110 10.58 -7.11 -0.62
N ILE A 111 10.10 -6.36 0.38
CA ILE A 111 9.21 -5.23 0.11
C ILE A 111 9.95 -4.16 -0.68
N VAL A 112 11.18 -3.82 -0.28
CA VAL A 112 11.97 -2.83 -1.00
C VAL A 112 12.23 -3.28 -2.43
N GLU A 113 12.62 -4.54 -2.62
CA GLU A 113 12.85 -5.09 -3.96
C GLU A 113 11.61 -4.98 -4.84
N GLN A 114 10.44 -5.33 -4.29
CA GLN A 114 9.18 -5.26 -5.02
C GLN A 114 8.82 -3.82 -5.39
N VAL A 115 9.00 -2.89 -4.47
CA VAL A 115 8.76 -1.47 -4.74
C VAL A 115 9.67 -0.99 -5.86
N MET A 116 10.96 -1.30 -5.79
CA MET A 116 11.92 -0.84 -6.81
C MET A 116 11.67 -1.44 -8.19
N GLU A 117 11.09 -2.64 -8.25
CA GLU A 117 10.70 -3.24 -9.53
C GLU A 117 9.51 -2.53 -10.18
N LEU A 118 8.61 -1.99 -9.36
CA LEU A 118 7.37 -1.41 -9.86
C LEU A 118 7.48 0.07 -10.26
N ILE A 119 8.46 0.76 -9.72
CA ILE A 119 8.60 2.21 -9.96
C ILE A 119 9.72 2.57 -10.92
#